data_3420038446eed1f0f203924581bd2616
#
_entry.id   3420038446eed1f0f203924581bd2616
#
_cell.length_a   1.000
_cell.length_b   1.000
_cell.length_c   1.000
_cell.angle_alpha   90.00
_cell.angle_beta   90.00
_cell.angle_gamma   90.00
#
_symmetry.space_group_name_H-M   'P 1'
#
loop_
_entity.id
_entity.type
_entity.pdbx_description
1 polymer ?
#
loop_
_entity_poly.entity_id
_entity_poly.type
_entity_poly.pdbx_seq_one_letter_code
_entity_poly.pdbx_strand_id
1 'polypeptide(L)'
;VSEQTDFSRSSIDADGFRANVGIVLANDIGQLFLAKRIGMDAWQFPQGGVRPSEPVEVAMYRELYEEVGLLPEHVEIIGCTRGWLKYELPEKFVRKNSRPLCRGQKQKWYLLRFLGSEAAFRLDLSDAPEFDHWRWVDFWEPVNEVIEFKRNVYRDALAELEQLLVHSGLRQE
;
A
#
# COMPACT_ATOMS: atom_id res chain seq x y z
N VAL A 1 -4.49 22.23 -29.58
CA VAL A 1 -3.96 22.32 -28.21
C VAL A 1 -4.26 20.97 -27.58
N SER A 2 -3.22 20.11 -27.54
CA SER A 2 -3.32 18.80 -26.90
C SER A 2 -3.39 19.00 -25.38
N GLU A 3 -4.53 18.71 -24.77
CA GLU A 3 -4.63 18.51 -23.34
C GLU A 3 -3.74 17.33 -22.97
N GLN A 4 -2.54 17.62 -22.50
CA GLN A 4 -1.78 16.64 -21.75
C GLN A 4 -2.55 16.38 -20.47
N THR A 5 -3.29 15.29 -20.45
CA THR A 5 -3.90 14.75 -19.24
C THR A 5 -2.75 14.46 -18.28
N ASP A 6 -2.62 15.28 -17.26
CA ASP A 6 -1.64 15.11 -16.20
C ASP A 6 -2.02 13.86 -15.38
N PHE A 7 -1.55 12.71 -15.80
CA PHE A 7 -1.77 11.41 -15.13
C PHE A 7 -1.08 11.32 -13.75
N SER A 8 -0.35 12.36 -13.33
CA SER A 8 0.36 12.39 -12.04
C SER A 8 -0.56 12.78 -10.87
N ARG A 9 -1.76 13.27 -11.13
CA ARG A 9 -2.68 13.68 -10.07
C ARG A 9 -3.49 12.50 -9.57
N SER A 10 -3.23 12.08 -8.33
CA SER A 10 -4.12 11.20 -7.59
C SER A 10 -5.44 11.89 -7.29
N SER A 11 -6.54 11.11 -7.26
CA SER A 11 -7.89 11.62 -7.00
C SER A 11 -8.03 12.08 -5.55
N ILE A 12 -8.30 13.36 -5.34
CA ILE A 12 -8.66 13.93 -4.04
C ILE A 12 -10.17 14.16 -4.03
N ASP A 13 -10.88 13.61 -3.04
CA ASP A 13 -12.33 13.75 -2.92
C ASP A 13 -12.75 15.11 -2.34
N ALA A 14 -14.07 15.32 -2.24
CA ALA A 14 -14.63 16.58 -1.71
C ALA A 14 -14.25 16.81 -0.23
N ASP A 15 -13.96 15.75 0.52
CA ASP A 15 -13.57 15.84 1.94
C ASP A 15 -12.05 16.07 2.10
N GLY A 16 -11.29 16.08 1.01
CA GLY A 16 -9.87 16.36 1.01
C GLY A 16 -8.98 15.12 1.19
N PHE A 17 -9.52 13.92 0.96
CA PHE A 17 -8.76 12.68 1.05
C PHE A 17 -8.33 12.19 -0.34
N ARG A 18 -7.04 11.87 -0.45
CA ARG A 18 -6.47 11.30 -1.66
C ARG A 18 -6.68 9.79 -1.69
N ALA A 19 -7.22 9.29 -2.80
CA ALA A 19 -7.40 7.86 -2.99
C ALA A 19 -6.05 7.15 -3.13
N ASN A 20 -5.89 6.05 -2.41
CA ASN A 20 -4.65 5.29 -2.31
C ASN A 20 -4.97 3.80 -2.18
N VAL A 21 -4.06 2.96 -2.61
CA VAL A 21 -4.12 1.52 -2.43
C VAL A 21 -2.94 1.04 -1.61
N GLY A 22 -3.20 0.21 -0.61
CA GLY A 22 -2.18 -0.44 0.19
C GLY A 22 -2.10 -1.93 -0.13
N ILE A 23 -0.90 -2.50 0.00
CA ILE A 23 -0.62 -3.88 -0.37
C ILE A 23 -0.06 -4.63 0.83
N VAL A 24 -0.79 -5.64 1.27
CA VAL A 24 -0.35 -6.59 2.29
C VAL A 24 -0.05 -7.90 1.59
N LEU A 25 1.24 -8.21 1.43
CA LEU A 25 1.72 -9.41 0.75
C LEU A 25 2.12 -10.45 1.79
N ALA A 26 1.50 -11.63 1.76
CA ALA A 26 1.75 -12.72 2.70
C ALA A 26 2.49 -13.87 2.03
N ASN A 27 3.45 -14.48 2.75
CA ASN A 27 4.08 -15.73 2.33
C ASN A 27 3.30 -16.94 2.84
N ASP A 28 3.79 -18.15 2.55
CA ASP A 28 3.10 -19.42 2.85
C ASP A 28 2.96 -19.71 4.35
N ILE A 29 3.74 -19.04 5.21
CA ILE A 29 3.65 -19.20 6.66
C ILE A 29 2.97 -18.01 7.35
N GLY A 30 2.32 -17.14 6.58
CA GLY A 30 1.54 -16.02 7.10
C GLY A 30 2.35 -14.81 7.54
N GLN A 31 3.63 -14.75 7.22
CA GLN A 31 4.43 -13.53 7.42
C GLN A 31 4.12 -12.51 6.34
N LEU A 32 4.31 -11.23 6.67
CA LEU A 32 4.01 -10.12 5.79
C LEU A 32 5.27 -9.43 5.28
N PHE A 33 5.23 -9.02 4.02
CA PHE A 33 6.28 -8.21 3.40
C PHE A 33 6.25 -6.79 3.95
N LEU A 34 7.40 -6.33 4.44
CA LEU A 34 7.57 -4.96 4.90
C LEU A 34 8.83 -4.38 4.25
N ALA A 35 8.74 -3.13 3.78
CA ALA A 35 9.83 -2.47 3.07
C ALA A 35 10.31 -1.22 3.81
N LYS A 36 11.61 -0.93 3.70
CA LYS A 36 12.23 0.22 4.32
C LYS A 36 12.38 1.34 3.30
N ARG A 37 11.93 2.53 3.66
CA ARG A 37 12.07 3.72 2.83
C ARG A 37 13.52 4.17 2.72
N ILE A 38 13.90 4.58 1.51
CA ILE A 38 15.25 5.12 1.25
C ILE A 38 15.48 6.37 2.10
N GLY A 39 16.63 6.40 2.78
CA GLY A 39 17.05 7.57 3.57
C GLY A 39 16.30 7.78 4.89
N MET A 40 15.45 6.85 5.29
CA MET A 40 14.67 6.92 6.53
C MET A 40 14.70 5.58 7.26
N ASP A 41 14.70 5.61 8.59
CA ASP A 41 14.47 4.42 9.39
C ASP A 41 12.96 4.23 9.59
N ALA A 42 12.27 3.99 8.48
CA ALA A 42 10.82 3.86 8.44
C ALA A 42 10.45 2.66 7.56
N TRP A 43 9.75 1.71 8.17
CA TRP A 43 9.26 0.49 7.55
C TRP A 43 7.77 0.60 7.28
N GLN A 44 7.33 0.18 6.11
CA GLN A 44 5.94 0.27 5.72
C GLN A 44 5.55 -0.78 4.68
N PHE A 45 4.23 -0.97 4.51
CA PHE A 45 3.69 -1.70 3.37
C PHE A 45 3.84 -0.89 2.09
N PRO A 46 4.00 -1.54 0.93
CA PRO A 46 3.87 -0.87 -0.35
C PRO A 46 2.50 -0.21 -0.47
N GLN A 47 2.48 0.99 -1.01
CA GLN A 47 1.26 1.75 -1.23
C GLN A 47 1.46 2.78 -2.34
N GLY A 48 0.38 3.19 -2.96
CA GLY A 48 0.47 4.25 -3.96
C GLY A 48 -0.87 4.87 -4.31
N GLY A 49 -0.82 6.01 -4.99
CA GLY A 49 -2.00 6.75 -5.38
C GLY A 49 -2.81 6.06 -6.47
N VAL A 50 -4.13 6.17 -6.37
CA VAL A 50 -5.06 5.77 -7.41
C VAL A 50 -5.26 6.97 -8.33
N ARG A 51 -5.04 6.78 -9.64
CA ARG A 51 -5.21 7.84 -10.63
C ARG A 51 -6.69 8.12 -10.91
N PRO A 52 -7.05 9.32 -11.39
CA PRO A 52 -8.41 9.59 -11.83
C PRO A 52 -8.90 8.52 -12.82
N SER A 53 -10.09 7.99 -12.59
CA SER A 53 -10.71 6.95 -13.45
C SER A 53 -9.97 5.60 -13.50
N GLU A 54 -8.91 5.43 -12.74
CA GLU A 54 -8.22 4.13 -12.62
C GLU A 54 -8.98 3.23 -11.63
N PRO A 55 -9.32 1.99 -12.02
CA PRO A 55 -9.83 1.01 -11.06
C PRO A 55 -8.80 0.74 -9.97
N VAL A 56 -9.26 0.58 -8.73
CA VAL A 56 -8.35 0.40 -7.57
C VAL A 56 -7.48 -0.85 -7.73
N GLU A 57 -8.02 -1.95 -8.27
CA GLU A 57 -7.27 -3.18 -8.52
C GLU A 57 -6.15 -2.97 -9.55
N VAL A 58 -6.40 -2.18 -10.58
CA VAL A 58 -5.38 -1.81 -11.59
C VAL A 58 -4.27 -0.99 -10.94
N ALA A 59 -4.62 -0.03 -10.08
CA ALA A 59 -3.66 0.73 -9.31
C ALA A 59 -2.82 -0.17 -8.41
N MET A 60 -3.43 -1.16 -7.76
CA MET A 60 -2.73 -2.13 -6.93
C MET A 60 -1.66 -2.88 -7.71
N TYR A 61 -1.99 -3.43 -8.87
CA TYR A 61 -1.01 -4.16 -9.71
C TYR A 61 0.09 -3.24 -10.24
N ARG A 62 -0.26 -2.00 -10.60
CA ARG A 62 0.72 -1.01 -11.07
C ARG A 62 1.72 -0.66 -9.97
N GLU A 63 1.25 -0.36 -8.76
CA GLU A 63 2.11 -0.04 -7.62
C GLU A 63 2.93 -1.25 -7.16
N LEU A 64 2.36 -2.45 -7.19
CA LEU A 64 3.07 -3.68 -6.90
C LEU A 64 4.29 -3.86 -7.82
N TYR A 65 4.11 -3.61 -9.10
CA TYR A 65 5.21 -3.68 -10.06
C TYR A 65 6.23 -2.55 -9.86
N GLU A 66 5.78 -1.32 -9.76
CA GLU A 66 6.66 -0.15 -9.64
C GLU A 66 7.51 -0.20 -8.37
N GLU A 67 6.94 -0.61 -7.25
CA GLU A 67 7.62 -0.57 -5.95
C GLU A 67 8.34 -1.87 -5.58
N VAL A 68 7.81 -3.01 -6.01
CA VAL A 68 8.28 -4.34 -5.56
C VAL A 68 8.77 -5.22 -6.71
N GLY A 69 8.42 -4.87 -7.95
CA GLY A 69 8.84 -5.61 -9.15
C GLY A 69 8.01 -6.84 -9.45
N LEU A 70 6.91 -7.07 -8.75
CA LEU A 70 6.09 -8.25 -8.96
C LEU A 70 5.04 -8.03 -10.07
N LEU A 71 4.86 -9.07 -10.87
CA LEU A 71 3.82 -9.17 -11.89
C LEU A 71 2.57 -9.86 -11.31
N PRO A 72 1.38 -9.72 -11.95
CA PRO A 72 0.18 -10.40 -11.50
C PRO A 72 0.33 -11.93 -11.32
N GLU A 73 1.14 -12.58 -12.14
CA GLU A 73 1.43 -14.01 -12.06
C GLU A 73 2.19 -14.44 -10.79
N HIS A 74 2.83 -13.49 -10.10
CA HIS A 74 3.56 -13.74 -8.86
C HIS A 74 2.69 -13.69 -7.61
N VAL A 75 1.42 -13.34 -7.75
CA VAL A 75 0.52 -13.14 -6.62
C VAL A 75 -0.87 -13.69 -6.89
N GLU A 76 -1.58 -13.99 -5.81
CA GLU A 76 -3.00 -14.31 -5.84
C GLU A 76 -3.73 -13.35 -4.89
N ILE A 77 -4.78 -12.69 -5.38
CA ILE A 77 -5.61 -11.85 -4.52
C ILE A 77 -6.44 -12.74 -3.60
N ILE A 78 -6.21 -12.64 -2.29
CA ILE A 78 -7.04 -13.32 -1.28
C ILE A 78 -8.29 -12.48 -1.00
N GLY A 79 -8.14 -11.16 -0.94
CA GLY A 79 -9.26 -10.24 -0.77
C GLY A 79 -8.79 -8.81 -0.55
N CYS A 80 -9.73 -7.95 -0.19
CA CYS A 80 -9.45 -6.56 0.12
C CYS A 80 -10.39 -6.04 1.21
N THR A 81 -10.08 -4.91 1.79
CA THR A 81 -10.96 -4.23 2.72
C THR A 81 -12.26 -3.81 2.04
N ARG A 82 -13.37 -3.84 2.78
CA ARG A 82 -14.71 -3.54 2.25
C ARG A 82 -14.88 -2.06 1.92
N GLY A 83 -14.34 -1.19 2.76
CA GLY A 83 -14.47 0.25 2.63
C GLY A 83 -13.13 0.95 2.54
N TRP A 84 -13.22 2.26 2.44
CA TRP A 84 -12.06 3.14 2.50
C TRP A 84 -11.64 3.36 3.95
N LEU A 85 -10.39 3.08 4.28
CA LEU A 85 -9.80 3.38 5.57
C LEU A 85 -9.03 4.69 5.46
N LYS A 86 -9.29 5.62 6.37
CA LYS A 86 -8.76 6.99 6.29
C LYS A 86 -7.73 7.26 7.38
N TYR A 87 -6.72 8.04 7.05
CA TYR A 87 -5.88 8.71 8.03
C TYR A 87 -5.64 10.16 7.62
N GLU A 88 -5.47 11.02 8.62
CA GLU A 88 -5.14 12.42 8.41
C GLU A 88 -3.64 12.64 8.47
N LEU A 89 -3.13 13.50 7.60
CA LEU A 89 -1.75 13.94 7.67
C LEU A 89 -1.56 14.86 8.88
N PRO A 90 -0.46 14.73 9.65
CA PRO A 90 -0.08 15.76 10.59
C PRO A 90 0.01 17.12 9.88
N GLU A 91 -0.35 18.19 10.58
CA GLU A 91 -0.42 19.53 9.98
C GLU A 91 0.87 19.94 9.26
N LYS A 92 2.03 19.56 9.82
CA LYS A 92 3.36 19.83 9.23
C LYS A 92 3.57 19.18 7.84
N PHE A 93 2.81 18.15 7.49
CA PHE A 93 2.89 17.45 6.19
C PHE A 93 1.83 17.93 5.20
N VAL A 94 0.88 18.76 5.63
CA VAL A 94 -0.14 19.32 4.74
C VAL A 94 0.47 20.47 3.94
N ARG A 95 0.41 20.35 2.60
CA ARG A 95 0.86 21.41 1.69
C ARG A 95 -0.24 22.48 1.57
N LYS A 96 -0.12 23.56 2.34
CA LYS A 96 -1.15 24.61 2.46
C LYS A 96 -1.43 25.36 1.15
N ASN A 97 -0.46 25.39 0.22
CA ASN A 97 -0.59 26.09 -1.05
C ASN A 97 -1.10 25.20 -2.19
N SER A 98 -1.34 23.94 -1.91
CA SER A 98 -1.85 22.97 -2.88
C SER A 98 -3.37 23.14 -3.06
N ARG A 99 -3.84 23.03 -4.30
CA ARG A 99 -5.28 23.05 -4.64
C ARG A 99 -5.57 21.89 -5.59
N PRO A 100 -6.53 21.01 -5.25
CA PRO A 100 -7.26 20.92 -3.98
C PRO A 100 -6.37 20.62 -2.80
N LEU A 101 -6.79 21.04 -1.60
CA LEU A 101 -6.05 20.74 -0.38
C LEU A 101 -6.18 19.26 -0.03
N CYS A 102 -5.04 18.58 0.18
CA CYS A 102 -5.00 17.20 0.65
C CYS A 102 -4.79 17.17 2.16
N ARG A 103 -5.81 16.77 2.92
CA ARG A 103 -5.74 16.65 4.38
C ARG A 103 -5.35 15.27 4.87
N GLY A 104 -5.45 14.26 4.00
CA GLY A 104 -5.14 12.89 4.34
C GLY A 104 -5.31 11.95 3.16
N GLN A 105 -5.28 10.67 3.45
CA GLN A 105 -5.50 9.62 2.46
C GLN A 105 -6.66 8.72 2.86
N LYS A 106 -7.36 8.18 1.87
CA LYS A 106 -8.31 7.09 2.02
C LYS A 106 -7.78 5.90 1.25
N GLN A 107 -7.74 4.74 1.90
CA GLN A 107 -7.06 3.56 1.37
C GLN A 107 -7.97 2.35 1.27
N LYS A 108 -7.87 1.64 0.15
CA LYS A 108 -8.28 0.25 0.01
C LYS A 108 -7.04 -0.62 0.21
N TRP A 109 -7.15 -1.65 1.04
CA TRP A 109 -6.04 -2.56 1.33
C TRP A 109 -6.31 -3.91 0.71
N TYR A 110 -5.35 -4.39 -0.10
CA TYR A 110 -5.39 -5.72 -0.71
C TYR A 110 -4.52 -6.69 0.07
N LEU A 111 -5.05 -7.89 0.31
CA LEU A 111 -4.28 -9.01 0.82
C LEU A 111 -3.94 -9.94 -0.33
N LEU A 112 -2.64 -10.12 -0.57
CA LEU A 112 -2.10 -10.95 -1.63
C LEU A 112 -1.31 -12.12 -1.04
N ARG A 113 -1.45 -13.29 -1.65
CA ARG A 113 -0.57 -14.43 -1.41
C ARG A 113 0.58 -14.39 -2.40
N PHE A 114 1.81 -14.48 -1.91
CA PHE A 114 2.99 -14.55 -2.74
C PHE A 114 3.17 -15.97 -3.29
N LEU A 115 3.28 -16.10 -4.62
CA LEU A 115 3.41 -17.38 -5.32
C LEU A 115 4.79 -17.60 -5.92
N GLY A 116 5.61 -16.58 -5.95
CA GLY A 116 6.89 -16.61 -6.64
C GLY A 116 8.08 -17.00 -5.75
N SER A 117 9.25 -16.78 -6.29
CA SER A 117 10.52 -16.82 -5.58
C SER A 117 10.90 -15.41 -5.14
N GLU A 118 11.59 -15.28 -4.01
CA GLU A 118 12.11 -13.99 -3.52
C GLU A 118 13.06 -13.31 -4.50
N ALA A 119 13.66 -14.07 -5.42
CA ALA A 119 14.46 -13.53 -6.51
C ALA A 119 13.66 -12.61 -7.47
N ALA A 120 12.32 -12.67 -7.44
CA ALA A 120 11.48 -11.81 -8.25
C ALA A 120 11.36 -10.38 -7.69
N PHE A 121 11.69 -10.14 -6.43
CA PHE A 121 11.63 -8.81 -5.84
C PHE A 121 12.65 -7.86 -6.46
N ARG A 122 12.16 -6.73 -6.97
CA ARG A 122 12.96 -5.66 -7.54
C ARG A 122 12.46 -4.32 -6.99
N LEU A 123 13.28 -3.68 -6.17
CA LEU A 123 12.93 -2.39 -5.55
C LEU A 123 13.42 -1.19 -6.37
N ASP A 124 14.12 -1.42 -7.46
CA ASP A 124 14.85 -0.42 -8.25
C ASP A 124 14.28 -0.19 -9.66
N LEU A 125 13.06 -0.64 -9.94
CA LEU A 125 12.47 -0.57 -11.28
C LEU A 125 11.89 0.80 -11.64
N SER A 126 11.50 1.61 -10.66
CA SER A 126 10.97 2.94 -10.91
C SER A 126 12.10 3.97 -11.02
N ASP A 127 11.83 5.10 -11.70
CA ASP A 127 12.78 6.22 -11.80
C ASP A 127 13.03 6.89 -10.44
N ALA A 128 12.11 6.75 -9.51
CA ALA A 128 12.20 7.27 -8.15
C ALA A 128 11.87 6.15 -7.13
N PRO A 129 12.82 5.23 -6.86
CA PRO A 129 12.57 4.12 -5.94
C PRO A 129 12.19 4.61 -4.55
N GLU A 130 11.17 3.98 -3.96
CA GLU A 130 10.70 4.27 -2.60
C GLU A 130 11.50 3.52 -1.55
N PHE A 131 11.92 2.28 -1.86
CA PHE A 131 12.48 1.34 -0.91
C PHE A 131 13.86 0.86 -1.33
N ASP A 132 14.72 0.56 -0.35
CA ASP A 132 16.03 -0.05 -0.57
C ASP A 132 16.24 -1.38 0.17
N HIS A 133 15.35 -1.73 1.10
CA HIS A 133 15.38 -3.00 1.83
C HIS A 133 13.97 -3.55 2.01
N TRP A 134 13.88 -4.87 2.20
CA TRP A 134 12.63 -5.53 2.56
C TRP A 134 12.90 -6.72 3.49
N ARG A 135 11.88 -7.15 4.22
CA ARG A 135 11.92 -8.35 5.07
C ARG A 135 10.53 -8.94 5.26
N TRP A 136 10.49 -10.21 5.63
CA TRP A 136 9.29 -10.84 6.15
C TRP A 136 9.18 -10.58 7.65
N VAL A 137 7.99 -10.21 8.11
CA VAL A 137 7.74 -9.92 9.53
C VAL A 137 6.50 -10.66 10.01
N ASP A 138 6.37 -10.80 11.32
CA ASP A 138 5.15 -11.34 11.92
C ASP A 138 3.97 -10.42 11.63
N PHE A 139 2.77 -11.01 11.57
CA PHE A 139 1.56 -10.35 11.09
C PHE A 139 1.28 -8.98 11.71
N TRP A 140 1.47 -8.85 13.04
CA TRP A 140 1.17 -7.61 13.76
C TRP A 140 2.36 -6.65 13.92
N GLU A 141 3.56 -7.07 13.55
CA GLU A 141 4.77 -6.25 13.67
C GLU A 141 4.68 -4.92 12.88
N PRO A 142 4.05 -4.86 11.68
CA PRO A 142 3.95 -3.62 10.92
C PRO A 142 3.29 -2.46 11.67
N VAL A 143 2.36 -2.75 12.59
CA VAL A 143 1.71 -1.71 13.40
C VAL A 143 2.70 -0.97 14.29
N ASN A 144 3.75 -1.65 14.76
CA ASN A 144 4.80 -1.05 15.60
C ASN A 144 5.91 -0.39 14.80
N GLU A 145 6.13 -0.83 13.56
CA GLU A 145 7.24 -0.36 12.72
C GLU A 145 6.89 0.85 11.86
N VAL A 146 5.62 1.05 11.56
CA VAL A 146 5.18 2.16 10.72
C VAL A 146 5.18 3.48 11.49
N ILE A 147 5.34 4.59 10.77
CA ILE A 147 5.22 5.93 11.33
C ILE A 147 3.90 6.11 12.10
N GLU A 148 3.96 6.81 13.22
CA GLU A 148 2.88 6.84 14.22
C GLU A 148 1.51 7.21 13.67
N PHE A 149 1.42 8.20 12.80
CA PHE A 149 0.11 8.65 12.28
C PHE A 149 -0.57 7.64 11.34
N LYS A 150 0.12 6.57 10.91
CA LYS A 150 -0.45 5.47 10.12
C LYS A 150 -0.82 4.24 10.95
N ARG A 151 -0.49 4.20 12.23
CA ARG A 151 -0.68 3.00 13.08
C ARG A 151 -2.15 2.56 13.15
N ASN A 152 -3.07 3.50 13.29
CA ASN A 152 -4.49 3.17 13.41
C ASN A 152 -5.03 2.55 12.12
N VAL A 153 -4.68 3.09 10.95
CA VAL A 153 -5.13 2.53 9.68
C VAL A 153 -4.51 1.16 9.43
N TYR A 154 -3.25 0.95 9.82
CA TYR A 154 -2.61 -0.37 9.74
C TYR A 154 -3.32 -1.40 10.64
N ARG A 155 -3.63 -1.01 11.88
CA ARG A 155 -4.36 -1.87 12.81
C ARG A 155 -5.73 -2.26 12.27
N ASP A 156 -6.48 -1.30 11.75
CA ASP A 156 -7.81 -1.54 11.21
C ASP A 156 -7.77 -2.42 9.95
N ALA A 157 -6.83 -2.15 9.05
CA ALA A 157 -6.64 -2.96 7.84
C ALA A 157 -6.27 -4.40 8.19
N LEU A 158 -5.28 -4.60 9.06
CA LEU A 158 -4.83 -5.94 9.44
C LEU A 158 -5.90 -6.71 10.21
N ALA A 159 -6.68 -6.05 11.06
CA ALA A 159 -7.79 -6.70 11.77
C ALA A 159 -8.84 -7.26 10.80
N GLU A 160 -9.18 -6.51 9.75
CA GLU A 160 -10.11 -6.96 8.72
C GLU A 160 -9.50 -8.06 7.83
N LEU A 161 -8.25 -7.90 7.40
CA LEU A 161 -7.58 -8.82 6.50
C LEU A 161 -7.15 -10.14 7.18
N GLU A 162 -6.92 -10.14 8.49
CA GLU A 162 -6.54 -11.36 9.24
C GLU A 162 -7.57 -12.48 9.05
N GLN A 163 -8.84 -12.15 9.07
CA GLN A 163 -9.91 -13.13 8.87
C GLN A 163 -9.82 -13.81 7.50
N LEU A 164 -9.47 -13.06 6.47
CA LEU A 164 -9.28 -13.61 5.13
C LEU A 164 -8.05 -14.51 5.08
N LEU A 165 -7.00 -14.17 5.78
CA LEU A 165 -5.77 -14.97 5.84
C LEU A 165 -6.01 -16.29 6.58
N VAL A 166 -6.75 -16.27 7.67
CA VAL A 166 -7.16 -17.48 8.41
C VAL A 166 -7.99 -18.40 7.50
N HIS A 167 -9.00 -17.87 6.81
CA HIS A 167 -9.85 -18.64 5.89
C HIS A 167 -9.06 -19.23 4.72
N SER A 168 -7.98 -18.59 4.30
CA SER A 168 -7.10 -19.11 3.24
C SER A 168 -6.15 -20.22 3.70
N GLY A 169 -6.08 -20.48 5.01
CA GLY A 169 -5.18 -21.48 5.61
C GLY A 169 -3.73 -21.01 5.77
N LEU A 170 -3.43 -19.76 5.50
CA LEU A 170 -2.07 -19.19 5.65
C LEU A 170 -1.76 -18.73 7.08
N ARG A 171 -2.78 -18.62 7.93
CA ARG A 171 -2.64 -18.25 9.34
C ARG A 171 -3.57 -19.12 10.18
N GLN A 172 -3.10 -19.56 11.33
CA GLN A 172 -3.93 -20.26 12.33
C GLN A 172 -4.63 -19.23 13.24
N GLU A 173 -5.81 -19.58 13.76
CA GLU A 173 -6.55 -18.77 14.72
C GLU A 173 -5.77 -18.55 16.02
#